data_aea79af47b377beaf9f57d77c9134146
#
_entry.id   aea79af47b377beaf9f57d77c9134146
#
_cell.length_a   1.000
_cell.length_b   1.000
_cell.length_c   1.000
_cell.angle_alpha   90.00
_cell.angle_beta   90.00
_cell.angle_gamma   90.00
#
_symmetry.space_group_name_H-M   'P 1'
#
loop_
_entity.id
_entity.type
_entity.pdbx_description
1 polymer ?
#
loop_
_entity_poly.entity_id
_entity_poly.type
_entity_poly.pdbx_seq_one_letter_code
_entity_poly.pdbx_strand_id
1 'polypeptide(L)'
;MRFELGRCSLVEPQSDADWSAYHDIRRRILFERRGEYGVYDANRPDERAPGHHPQLLVRASDYLGVVRIDVAGTTAYLRRVAIDEPYQRQGLGRTLLALAELFAHAHSVTRVESSVARDAVPFYLKCGYKLVGVEDADALHPQMYKELRP
;
A
#
# COMPACT_ATOMS: atom_id res chain seq x y z
N MET A 1 -16.67 2.52 -2.78
CA MET A 1 -16.18 3.87 -3.13
C MET A 1 -14.91 3.75 -3.94
N ARG A 2 -14.71 4.65 -4.87
CA ARG A 2 -13.62 4.58 -5.83
C ARG A 2 -12.86 5.91 -5.82
N PHE A 3 -11.53 5.85 -5.75
CA PHE A 3 -10.69 7.04 -5.76
C PHE A 3 -9.89 7.07 -7.06
N GLU A 4 -9.77 8.24 -7.67
CA GLU A 4 -9.15 8.37 -8.98
C GLU A 4 -8.13 9.49 -9.01
N LEU A 5 -7.02 9.26 -9.74
CA LEU A 5 -5.98 10.24 -9.99
C LEU A 5 -5.41 9.97 -11.38
N GLY A 6 -5.61 10.92 -12.30
CA GLY A 6 -5.28 10.71 -13.69
C GLY A 6 -6.10 9.55 -14.26
N ARG A 7 -5.43 8.58 -14.86
CA ARG A 7 -6.07 7.39 -15.42
C ARG A 7 -6.10 6.22 -14.45
N CYS A 8 -5.57 6.40 -13.25
CA CYS A 8 -5.49 5.34 -12.25
C CYS A 8 -6.65 5.44 -11.28
N SER A 9 -7.09 4.29 -10.79
CA SER A 9 -8.12 4.21 -9.76
C SER A 9 -7.68 3.27 -8.66
N LEU A 10 -8.08 3.57 -7.44
CA LEU A 10 -7.92 2.69 -6.30
C LEU A 10 -9.28 2.07 -6.02
N VAL A 11 -9.36 0.76 -6.08
CA VAL A 11 -10.63 0.03 -5.97
C VAL A 11 -10.49 -1.16 -5.04
N GLU A 12 -11.60 -1.52 -4.37
CA GLU A 12 -11.66 -2.72 -3.57
C GLU A 12 -11.78 -3.95 -4.49
N PRO A 13 -11.03 -5.04 -4.23
CA PRO A 13 -11.20 -6.26 -5.00
C PRO A 13 -12.61 -6.81 -4.84
N GLN A 14 -13.27 -7.20 -5.93
CA GLN A 14 -14.64 -7.71 -5.91
C GLN A 14 -14.79 -9.07 -6.56
N SER A 15 -14.24 -9.24 -7.76
CA SER A 15 -14.33 -10.48 -8.51
C SER A 15 -13.23 -11.46 -8.10
N ASP A 16 -13.37 -12.72 -8.52
CA ASP A 16 -12.31 -13.71 -8.34
C ASP A 16 -11.03 -13.28 -9.05
N ALA A 17 -11.18 -12.65 -10.24
CA ALA A 17 -10.03 -12.13 -10.97
C ALA A 17 -9.31 -11.03 -10.19
N ASP A 18 -10.06 -10.12 -9.56
CA ASP A 18 -9.50 -9.05 -8.72
C ASP A 18 -8.71 -9.64 -7.55
N TRP A 19 -9.31 -10.58 -6.82
CA TRP A 19 -8.65 -11.20 -5.68
C TRP A 19 -7.42 -12.01 -6.08
N SER A 20 -7.51 -12.70 -7.22
CA SER A 20 -6.37 -13.44 -7.75
C SER A 20 -5.21 -12.50 -8.07
N ALA A 21 -5.49 -11.37 -8.72
CA ALA A 21 -4.48 -10.36 -9.03
C ALA A 21 -3.87 -9.77 -7.77
N TYR A 22 -4.70 -9.42 -6.78
CA TYR A 22 -4.27 -8.86 -5.50
C TYR A 22 -3.27 -9.77 -4.80
N HIS A 23 -3.60 -11.04 -4.66
CA HIS A 23 -2.72 -12.00 -3.99
C HIS A 23 -1.49 -12.34 -4.83
N ASP A 24 -1.64 -12.41 -6.14
CA ASP A 24 -0.53 -12.73 -7.04
C ASP A 24 0.55 -11.65 -7.00
N ILE A 25 0.17 -10.39 -7.05
CA ILE A 25 1.12 -9.27 -6.97
C ILE A 25 1.84 -9.29 -5.62
N ARG A 26 1.12 -9.45 -4.52
CA ARG A 26 1.71 -9.51 -3.18
C ARG A 26 2.72 -10.65 -3.06
N ARG A 27 2.32 -11.86 -3.51
CA ARG A 27 3.17 -13.04 -3.44
C ARG A 27 4.45 -12.84 -4.24
N ARG A 28 4.34 -12.40 -5.49
CA ARG A 28 5.52 -12.25 -6.37
C ARG A 28 6.43 -11.11 -5.93
N ILE A 29 5.87 -9.95 -5.66
CA ILE A 29 6.68 -8.74 -5.42
C ILE A 29 7.18 -8.66 -3.98
N LEU A 30 6.37 -9.01 -3.00
CA LEU A 30 6.70 -8.82 -1.60
C LEU A 30 7.33 -10.05 -0.95
N PHE A 31 7.17 -11.24 -1.54
CA PHE A 31 7.68 -12.49 -0.96
C PHE A 31 8.69 -13.16 -1.88
N GLU A 32 8.25 -13.64 -3.04
CA GLU A 32 9.12 -14.46 -3.91
C GLU A 32 10.31 -13.68 -4.44
N ARG A 33 10.11 -12.42 -4.83
CA ARG A 33 11.19 -11.56 -5.30
C ARG A 33 12.27 -11.34 -4.24
N ARG A 34 11.91 -11.48 -2.98
CA ARG A 34 12.82 -11.36 -1.83
C ARG A 34 13.34 -12.70 -1.33
N GLY A 35 13.13 -13.77 -2.10
CA GLY A 35 13.60 -15.11 -1.77
C GLY A 35 12.68 -15.91 -0.85
N GLU A 36 11.50 -15.40 -0.53
CA GLU A 36 10.55 -16.06 0.38
C GLU A 36 9.52 -16.85 -0.41
N TYR A 37 9.85 -18.08 -0.78
CA TYR A 37 8.97 -18.95 -1.55
C TYR A 37 8.15 -19.85 -0.62
N GLY A 38 6.88 -20.05 -0.98
CA GLY A 38 5.99 -20.96 -0.29
C GLY A 38 5.48 -20.48 1.06
N VAL A 39 5.75 -19.22 1.44
CA VAL A 39 5.33 -18.67 2.75
C VAL A 39 4.13 -17.73 2.65
N TYR A 40 3.76 -17.29 1.46
CA TYR A 40 2.61 -16.42 1.31
C TYR A 40 1.31 -17.20 1.51
N ASP A 41 0.42 -16.67 2.35
CA ASP A 41 -0.89 -17.28 2.64
C ASP A 41 -1.99 -16.29 2.26
N ALA A 42 -2.74 -16.61 1.20
CA ALA A 42 -3.85 -15.81 0.73
C ALA A 42 -5.09 -15.88 1.65
N ASN A 43 -5.12 -16.84 2.56
CA ASN A 43 -6.27 -17.10 3.42
C ASN A 43 -6.07 -16.62 4.86
N ARG A 44 -5.17 -15.68 5.08
CA ARG A 44 -4.94 -15.15 6.43
C ARG A 44 -6.20 -14.43 6.93
N PRO A 45 -6.62 -14.73 8.19
CA PRO A 45 -7.85 -14.13 8.73
C PRO A 45 -7.80 -12.61 8.83
N ASP A 46 -6.63 -12.02 9.02
CA ASP A 46 -6.50 -10.57 9.17
C ASP A 46 -6.73 -9.80 7.87
N GLU A 47 -6.77 -10.48 6.72
CA GLU A 47 -6.93 -9.79 5.43
C GLU A 47 -8.21 -8.95 5.38
N ARG A 48 -9.29 -9.46 5.95
CA ARG A 48 -10.59 -8.79 5.97
C ARG A 48 -11.08 -8.50 7.39
N ALA A 49 -10.16 -8.34 8.33
CA ALA A 49 -10.51 -7.96 9.69
C ALA A 49 -11.18 -6.58 9.70
N PRO A 50 -11.97 -6.25 10.72
CA PRO A 50 -12.59 -4.93 10.82
C PRO A 50 -11.57 -3.80 10.67
N GLY A 51 -11.87 -2.81 9.84
CA GLY A 51 -10.97 -1.69 9.55
C GLY A 51 -9.90 -1.98 8.51
N HIS A 52 -9.76 -3.21 8.03
CA HIS A 52 -8.79 -3.58 6.99
C HIS A 52 -9.43 -3.44 5.61
N HIS A 53 -8.77 -2.68 4.73
CA HIS A 53 -9.30 -2.37 3.40
C HIS A 53 -8.30 -2.76 2.33
N PRO A 54 -8.36 -4.01 1.81
CA PRO A 54 -7.55 -4.38 0.64
C PRO A 54 -7.93 -3.53 -0.56
N GLN A 55 -6.93 -3.04 -1.30
CA GLN A 55 -7.14 -2.17 -2.45
C GLN A 55 -6.24 -2.58 -3.61
N LEU A 56 -6.77 -2.42 -4.82
CA LEU A 56 -6.05 -2.58 -6.07
C LEU A 56 -5.87 -1.22 -6.74
N LEU A 57 -4.67 -0.97 -7.25
CA LEU A 57 -4.44 0.14 -8.17
C LEU A 57 -4.65 -0.39 -9.58
N VAL A 58 -5.60 0.21 -10.30
CA VAL A 58 -5.96 -0.23 -11.65
C VAL A 58 -5.91 0.92 -12.64
N ARG A 59 -5.69 0.59 -13.92
CA ARG A 59 -5.74 1.52 -15.04
C ARG A 59 -6.32 0.76 -16.23
N ALA A 60 -7.51 1.16 -16.68
CA ALA A 60 -8.29 0.39 -17.65
C ALA A 60 -8.47 -1.04 -17.13
N SER A 61 -8.04 -2.07 -17.86
CA SER A 61 -8.13 -3.47 -17.44
C SER A 61 -6.87 -3.99 -16.76
N ASP A 62 -5.86 -3.12 -16.52
CA ASP A 62 -4.58 -3.55 -15.96
C ASP A 62 -4.57 -3.42 -14.44
N TYR A 63 -4.07 -4.45 -13.77
CA TYR A 63 -3.79 -4.43 -12.34
C TYR A 63 -2.35 -3.97 -12.14
N LEU A 64 -2.18 -2.78 -11.56
CA LEU A 64 -0.87 -2.13 -11.48
C LEU A 64 -0.18 -2.36 -10.14
N GLY A 65 -0.94 -2.46 -9.06
CA GLY A 65 -0.37 -2.58 -7.74
C GLY A 65 -1.41 -2.83 -6.67
N VAL A 66 -0.94 -2.93 -5.43
CA VAL A 66 -1.79 -3.28 -4.28
C VAL A 66 -1.39 -2.50 -3.05
N VAL A 67 -2.33 -2.33 -2.14
CA VAL A 67 -2.10 -1.88 -0.77
C VAL A 67 -3.27 -2.34 0.09
N ARG A 68 -2.99 -2.70 1.36
CA ARG A 68 -4.04 -2.84 2.35
C ARG A 68 -3.98 -1.62 3.28
N ILE A 69 -5.11 -0.96 3.46
CA ILE A 69 -5.20 0.23 4.30
C ILE A 69 -5.96 -0.16 5.57
N ASP A 70 -5.24 -0.22 6.69
CA ASP A 70 -5.80 -0.61 7.97
C ASP A 70 -6.12 0.67 8.75
N VAL A 71 -7.41 0.94 8.95
CA VAL A 71 -7.86 2.16 9.65
C VAL A 71 -8.17 1.84 11.11
N ALA A 72 -7.55 2.59 12.01
CA ALA A 72 -7.78 2.49 13.44
C ALA A 72 -7.94 3.91 14.00
N GLY A 73 -9.18 4.30 14.32
CA GLY A 73 -9.45 5.66 14.76
C GLY A 73 -9.10 6.68 13.69
N THR A 74 -8.20 7.61 14.01
CA THR A 74 -7.76 8.67 13.09
C THR A 74 -6.42 8.35 12.42
N THR A 75 -5.91 7.13 12.58
CA THR A 75 -4.65 6.69 11.96
C THR A 75 -4.93 5.57 10.95
N ALA A 76 -4.27 5.62 9.80
CA ALA A 76 -4.27 4.53 8.84
C ALA A 76 -2.87 3.97 8.70
N TYR A 77 -2.77 2.65 8.59
CA TYR A 77 -1.51 1.94 8.38
C TYR A 77 -1.53 1.34 6.99
N LEU A 78 -0.53 1.70 6.17
CA LEU A 78 -0.39 1.12 4.85
C LEU A 78 0.39 -0.18 4.97
N ARG A 79 -0.23 -1.27 4.53
CA ARG A 79 0.38 -2.61 4.62
C ARG A 79 0.56 -3.16 3.21
N ARG A 80 1.72 -3.78 2.97
CA ARG A 80 1.95 -4.53 1.74
C ARG A 80 1.81 -3.67 0.48
N VAL A 81 2.43 -2.49 0.48
CA VAL A 81 2.45 -1.61 -0.70
C VAL A 81 3.36 -2.23 -1.77
N ALA A 82 2.83 -2.44 -2.97
CA ALA A 82 3.62 -2.99 -4.06
C ALA A 82 3.09 -2.54 -5.42
N ILE A 83 4.01 -2.25 -6.34
CA ILE A 83 3.71 -2.03 -7.76
C ILE A 83 4.23 -3.26 -8.51
N ASP A 84 3.40 -3.82 -9.38
CA ASP A 84 3.79 -4.99 -10.16
C ASP A 84 4.95 -4.65 -11.10
N GLU A 85 5.80 -5.63 -11.33
CA GLU A 85 7.08 -5.43 -12.01
C GLU A 85 6.97 -4.71 -13.36
N PRO A 86 6.03 -5.08 -14.27
CA PRO A 86 5.94 -4.41 -15.57
C PRO A 86 5.65 -2.91 -15.49
N TYR A 87 5.13 -2.46 -14.34
CA TYR A 87 4.68 -1.07 -14.17
C TYR A 87 5.58 -0.25 -13.24
N GLN A 88 6.70 -0.82 -12.79
CA GLN A 88 7.64 -0.11 -11.91
C GLN A 88 8.40 0.97 -12.67
N ARG A 89 8.90 1.96 -11.94
CA ARG A 89 9.70 3.09 -12.46
C ARG A 89 8.90 4.02 -13.39
N GLN A 90 7.58 4.11 -13.20
CA GLN A 90 6.70 4.95 -14.00
C GLN A 90 5.96 5.98 -13.14
N GLY A 91 6.37 6.17 -11.88
CA GLY A 91 5.69 7.09 -10.97
C GLY A 91 4.42 6.53 -10.33
N LEU A 92 4.13 5.26 -10.52
CA LEU A 92 2.89 4.65 -10.02
C LEU A 92 2.90 4.44 -8.51
N GLY A 93 4.07 4.27 -7.90
CA GLY A 93 4.18 4.22 -6.45
C GLY A 93 3.71 5.50 -5.80
N ARG A 94 4.09 6.64 -6.35
CA ARG A 94 3.62 7.96 -5.88
C ARG A 94 2.12 8.09 -6.06
N THR A 95 1.58 7.65 -7.20
CA THR A 95 0.15 7.67 -7.47
C THR A 95 -0.60 6.80 -6.46
N LEU A 96 -0.09 5.60 -6.18
CA LEU A 96 -0.70 4.69 -5.21
C LEU A 96 -0.76 5.33 -3.81
N LEU A 97 0.34 5.94 -3.35
CA LEU A 97 0.35 6.62 -2.06
C LEU A 97 -0.63 7.78 -2.02
N ALA A 98 -0.68 8.59 -3.08
CA ALA A 98 -1.61 9.72 -3.15
C ALA A 98 -3.07 9.25 -3.07
N LEU A 99 -3.41 8.17 -3.77
CA LEU A 99 -4.76 7.60 -3.74
C LEU A 99 -5.08 6.98 -2.38
N ALA A 100 -4.11 6.31 -1.75
CA ALA A 100 -4.29 5.77 -0.41
C ALA A 100 -4.54 6.89 0.61
N GLU A 101 -3.89 8.04 0.44
CA GLU A 101 -4.11 9.20 1.30
C GLU A 101 -5.49 9.82 1.09
N LEU A 102 -5.99 9.86 -0.15
CA LEU A 102 -7.37 10.28 -0.42
C LEU A 102 -8.38 9.35 0.26
N PHE A 103 -8.14 8.05 0.17
CA PHE A 103 -8.96 7.04 0.85
C PHE A 103 -8.97 7.30 2.36
N ALA A 104 -7.79 7.48 2.94
CA ALA A 104 -7.63 7.71 4.37
C ALA A 104 -8.36 8.99 4.80
N HIS A 105 -8.20 10.07 4.05
CA HIS A 105 -8.88 11.33 4.33
C HIS A 105 -10.39 11.17 4.32
N ALA A 106 -10.93 10.40 3.36
CA ALA A 106 -12.36 10.13 3.29
C ALA A 106 -12.87 9.33 4.49
N HIS A 107 -11.99 8.63 5.20
CA HIS A 107 -12.30 7.88 6.42
C HIS A 107 -11.95 8.67 7.68
N SER A 108 -11.81 9.99 7.57
CA SER A 108 -11.50 10.89 8.70
C SER A 108 -10.16 10.59 9.36
N VAL A 109 -9.22 10.04 8.62
CA VAL A 109 -7.87 9.78 9.08
C VAL A 109 -7.05 11.07 8.99
N THR A 110 -6.25 11.34 10.02
CA THR A 110 -5.38 12.51 10.08
C THR A 110 -3.89 12.14 10.01
N ARG A 111 -3.56 10.86 10.14
CA ARG A 111 -2.17 10.40 10.13
C ARG A 111 -2.08 9.05 9.42
N VAL A 112 -1.15 8.97 8.47
CA VAL A 112 -0.86 7.71 7.76
C VAL A 112 0.51 7.23 8.20
N GLU A 113 0.62 5.94 8.52
CA GLU A 113 1.88 5.31 8.88
C GLU A 113 2.17 4.12 7.96
N SER A 114 3.43 3.83 7.77
CA SER A 114 3.87 2.70 6.97
C SER A 114 5.20 2.17 7.49
N SER A 115 5.30 0.86 7.58
CA SER A 115 6.57 0.18 7.82
C SER A 115 7.19 -0.09 6.46
N VAL A 116 8.32 0.54 6.15
CA VAL A 116 8.88 0.53 4.80
C VAL A 116 10.17 -0.27 4.75
N ALA A 117 10.52 -0.80 3.58
CA ALA A 117 11.83 -1.38 3.38
C ALA A 117 12.88 -0.26 3.44
N ARG A 118 14.06 -0.58 4.00
CA ARG A 118 15.09 0.44 4.19
C ARG A 118 15.44 1.16 2.89
N ASP A 119 15.51 0.45 1.77
CA ASP A 119 15.84 1.01 0.47
C ASP A 119 14.71 1.86 -0.12
N ALA A 120 13.51 1.79 0.44
CA ALA A 120 12.37 2.61 0.02
C ALA A 120 12.26 3.92 0.79
N VAL A 121 13.03 4.12 1.85
CA VAL A 121 12.98 5.34 2.66
C VAL A 121 13.15 6.61 1.82
N PRO A 122 14.13 6.72 0.90
CA PRO A 122 14.26 7.94 0.09
C PRO A 122 13.01 8.25 -0.74
N PHE A 123 12.34 7.22 -1.26
CA PHE A 123 11.10 7.39 -2.01
C PHE A 123 9.99 7.95 -1.12
N TYR A 124 9.81 7.39 0.08
CA TYR A 124 8.79 7.86 1.01
C TYR A 124 9.07 9.28 1.48
N LEU A 125 10.34 9.63 1.71
CA LEU A 125 10.70 11.02 2.05
C LEU A 125 10.27 11.99 0.95
N LYS A 126 10.48 11.63 -0.31
CA LYS A 126 10.04 12.45 -1.44
C LYS A 126 8.53 12.57 -1.53
N CYS A 127 7.80 11.61 -1.00
CA CYS A 127 6.33 11.64 -0.96
C CYS A 127 5.79 12.37 0.28
N GLY A 128 6.65 12.96 1.08
CA GLY A 128 6.24 13.77 2.24
C GLY A 128 6.19 13.00 3.56
N TYR A 129 6.66 11.76 3.58
CA TYR A 129 6.71 10.97 4.81
C TYR A 129 7.97 11.30 5.61
N LYS A 130 7.91 11.08 6.92
CA LYS A 130 9.01 11.31 7.87
C LYS A 130 9.23 10.04 8.68
N LEU A 131 10.46 9.86 9.17
CA LEU A 131 10.74 8.78 10.12
C LEU A 131 10.06 9.08 11.46
N VAL A 132 9.48 8.05 12.07
CA VAL A 132 8.80 8.18 13.37
C VAL A 132 9.81 8.54 14.46
N GLY A 133 11.00 7.91 14.45
CA GLY A 133 12.05 8.18 15.42
C GLY A 133 13.42 8.13 14.78
N VAL A 134 14.39 8.76 15.42
CA VAL A 134 15.78 8.79 14.93
C VAL A 134 16.37 7.38 14.91
N GLU A 135 16.08 6.58 15.92
CA GLU A 135 16.54 5.20 16.04
C GLU A 135 15.99 4.30 14.94
N ASP A 136 14.87 4.68 14.32
CA ASP A 136 14.26 3.88 13.24
C ASP A 136 15.04 3.96 11.93
N ALA A 137 15.93 4.94 11.79
CA ALA A 137 16.68 5.11 10.54
C ALA A 137 17.54 3.88 10.20
N ASP A 138 18.01 3.16 11.21
CA ASP A 138 18.85 1.96 11.02
C ASP A 138 18.07 0.65 11.14
N ALA A 139 16.76 0.72 11.38
CA ALA A 139 15.92 -0.47 11.46
C ALA A 139 15.81 -1.15 10.09
N LEU A 140 15.58 -2.47 10.11
CA LEU A 140 15.36 -3.23 8.88
C LEU A 140 14.10 -2.76 8.16
N HIS A 141 13.06 -2.43 8.93
CA HIS A 141 11.80 -1.89 8.42
C HIS A 141 11.45 -0.60 9.16
N PRO A 142 12.05 0.54 8.76
CA PRO A 142 11.76 1.81 9.42
C PRO A 142 10.27 2.15 9.36
N GLN A 143 9.77 2.71 10.46
CA GLN A 143 8.40 3.20 10.54
C GLN A 143 8.38 4.65 10.08
N MET A 144 7.51 4.98 9.14
CA MET A 144 7.37 6.33 8.60
C MET A 144 5.92 6.80 8.72
N TYR A 145 5.72 8.10 8.71
CA TYR A 145 4.39 8.69 8.86
C TYR A 145 4.24 9.95 8.03
N LYS A 146 2.99 10.32 7.77
CA LYS A 146 2.62 11.57 7.13
C LYS A 146 1.34 12.09 7.79
N GLU A 147 1.36 13.36 8.21
CA GLU A 147 0.15 14.02 8.68
C GLU A 147 -0.66 14.48 7.47
N LEU A 148 -1.97 14.19 7.49
CA LEU A 148 -2.86 14.62 6.42
C LEU A 148 -3.52 15.95 6.82
N ARG A 149 -3.61 16.86 5.87
CA ARG A 149 -4.29 18.12 6.10
C ARG A 149 -5.80 17.91 6.08
N PRO A 150 -6.55 18.64 6.94
CA PRO A 150 -8.01 18.56 6.95
C PRO A 150 -8.64 18.95 5.62
#